data_3d52303357993dd983f61224444b50b3
#
_entry.id   3d52303357993dd983f61224444b50b3
#
_cell.length_a   1.000
_cell.length_b   1.000
_cell.length_c   1.000
_cell.angle_alpha   90.00
_cell.angle_beta   90.00
_cell.angle_gamma   90.00
#
_symmetry.space_group_name_H-M   'P 1'
#
loop_
_entity.id
_entity.type
_entity.pdbx_description
1 polymer ?
#
loop_
_entity_poly.entity_id
_entity_poly.type
_entity_poly.pdbx_seq_one_letter_code
_entity_poly.pdbx_strand_id
1 'polypeptide(L)'
;MPQEQNGIFFDVKDQQLNLVLDSLINQYQLSIVYQDSYLENIIITTKCSACSEKEAIATLLENTGLQWAKKNNQFIIISEKGWNDPYSLTGYILDKETGEFIPHANISVLNTYSGSVSNENGFYNISGITAEQCTLTVSYIGYVSEKVPIRKGEARNTIIRIHLKPMILSSENITVTGNQVDIMKQGEQVSQISYSPRNVAMLPNLGENDVLRSLQLLPGIQGGNTGSAGLYIRGGTPDQNQIILDGMTLYQMDHFFGFVSSINALAVKDIQVYKGGIPSRFGGRVNSVINMTGKNGDMKKTRVSVFTNLLSSGFSLQQPLFNRGSFLLTHRQTFTDQIHTDFYRKIHRFLSSGSGLNVGESVVLIDSTTTQTYS
;
A
#
# COMPACT_ATOMS: atom_id res chain seq x y z
N MET A 1 33.21 34.09 56.04
CA MET A 1 31.80 34.40 55.91
C MET A 1 31.05 33.11 55.74
N PRO A 2 30.10 32.76 56.63
CA PRO A 2 29.37 31.51 56.50
C PRO A 2 28.44 31.65 55.30
N GLN A 3 28.43 30.65 54.41
CA GLN A 3 27.41 30.48 53.38
C GLN A 3 26.07 30.25 54.09
N GLU A 4 25.16 31.21 53.96
CA GLU A 4 23.74 31.03 54.28
C GLU A 4 23.24 29.86 53.48
N GLN A 5 22.86 28.79 54.13
CA GLN A 5 22.06 27.73 53.54
C GLN A 5 20.68 28.31 53.24
N ASN A 6 20.46 28.86 52.06
CA ASN A 6 19.16 29.31 51.62
C ASN A 6 18.29 28.06 51.36
N GLY A 7 17.53 27.64 52.35
CA GLY A 7 16.45 26.67 52.18
C GLY A 7 15.39 27.20 51.20
N ILE A 8 14.77 26.33 50.48
CA ILE A 8 13.65 26.67 49.60
C ILE A 8 12.38 26.80 50.44
N PHE A 9 11.64 27.89 50.22
CA PHE A 9 10.38 28.16 50.88
C PHE A 9 9.29 28.35 49.85
N PHE A 10 8.16 27.63 49.99
CA PHE A 10 6.95 27.90 49.23
C PHE A 10 5.70 27.43 50.04
N ASP A 11 4.61 28.11 49.79
CA ASP A 11 3.28 27.77 50.30
C ASP A 11 2.30 27.97 49.10
N VAL A 12 1.85 26.88 48.54
CA VAL A 12 1.09 26.82 47.30
C VAL A 12 -0.27 26.24 47.56
N LYS A 13 -1.33 26.93 47.15
CA LYS A 13 -2.71 26.49 47.26
C LYS A 13 -3.37 26.56 45.88
N ASP A 14 -3.90 25.40 45.45
CA ASP A 14 -4.68 25.28 44.22
C ASP A 14 -4.04 25.96 42.96
N GLN A 15 -2.72 25.81 42.81
CA GLN A 15 -1.99 26.38 41.68
C GLN A 15 -1.55 25.30 40.69
N GLN A 16 -1.41 25.69 39.44
CA GLN A 16 -0.90 24.81 38.41
C GLN A 16 0.60 24.49 38.61
N LEU A 17 0.97 23.23 38.55
CA LEU A 17 2.32 22.76 38.82
C LEU A 17 3.38 23.41 37.92
N ASN A 18 3.08 23.64 36.63
CA ASN A 18 3.99 24.31 35.70
C ASN A 18 4.35 25.72 36.16
N LEU A 19 3.36 26.52 36.60
CA LEU A 19 3.60 27.89 37.09
C LEU A 19 4.45 27.92 38.36
N VAL A 20 4.22 26.96 39.24
CA VAL A 20 4.98 26.83 40.49
C VAL A 20 6.43 26.42 40.20
N LEU A 21 6.66 25.49 39.30
CA LEU A 21 7.99 25.08 38.87
C LEU A 21 8.75 26.21 38.21
N ASP A 22 8.11 26.96 37.30
CA ASP A 22 8.72 28.12 36.66
C ASP A 22 9.11 29.22 37.69
N SER A 23 8.26 29.44 38.69
CA SER A 23 8.57 30.38 39.77
C SER A 23 9.81 29.93 40.58
N LEU A 24 9.90 28.63 40.93
CA LEU A 24 11.03 28.10 41.66
C LEU A 24 12.33 28.06 40.85
N ILE A 25 12.23 27.78 39.56
CA ILE A 25 13.38 27.85 38.63
C ILE A 25 13.93 29.27 38.63
N ASN A 26 13.06 30.27 38.48
CA ASN A 26 13.48 31.64 38.40
C ASN A 26 13.99 32.20 39.75
N GLN A 27 13.33 31.86 40.86
CA GLN A 27 13.67 32.39 42.19
C GLN A 27 14.92 31.75 42.81
N TYR A 28 15.06 30.41 42.67
CA TYR A 28 16.13 29.63 43.31
C TYR A 28 17.17 29.14 42.31
N GLN A 29 17.06 29.52 41.04
CA GLN A 29 17.97 29.11 39.94
C GLN A 29 18.15 27.60 39.84
N LEU A 30 17.07 26.86 40.06
CA LEU A 30 17.07 25.40 39.95
C LEU A 30 17.16 24.97 38.50
N SER A 31 18.01 23.99 38.23
CA SER A 31 18.06 23.37 36.89
C SER A 31 17.07 22.20 36.84
N ILE A 32 15.87 22.48 36.32
CA ILE A 32 14.79 21.49 36.20
C ILE A 32 14.42 21.35 34.71
N VAL A 33 14.34 20.12 34.23
CA VAL A 33 13.88 19.79 32.87
C VAL A 33 12.62 18.94 32.98
N TYR A 34 11.62 19.34 32.25
CA TYR A 34 10.34 18.64 32.14
C TYR A 34 9.76 18.81 30.74
N GLN A 35 8.78 17.98 30.42
CA GLN A 35 7.97 18.14 29.22
C GLN A 35 6.62 18.76 29.59
N ASP A 36 6.24 19.87 28.94
CA ASP A 36 5.04 20.65 29.28
C ASP A 36 3.78 19.78 29.30
N SER A 37 3.65 18.84 28.38
CA SER A 37 2.51 17.92 28.31
C SER A 37 2.33 17.02 29.54
N TYR A 38 3.37 16.85 30.37
CA TYR A 38 3.26 16.07 31.61
C TYR A 38 2.69 16.90 32.78
N LEU A 39 2.79 18.21 32.69
CA LEU A 39 2.37 19.14 33.74
C LEU A 39 0.98 19.73 33.48
N GLU A 40 0.41 19.53 32.29
CA GLU A 40 -0.90 20.08 31.92
C GLU A 40 -2.00 19.58 32.89
N ASN A 41 -2.79 20.52 33.40
CA ASN A 41 -3.92 20.30 34.29
C ASN A 41 -3.59 19.67 35.67
N ILE A 42 -2.31 19.68 36.10
CA ILE A 42 -1.96 19.26 37.46
C ILE A 42 -2.04 20.47 38.40
N ILE A 43 -2.98 20.42 39.31
CA ILE A 43 -3.17 21.42 40.36
C ILE A 43 -2.58 20.85 41.65
N ILE A 44 -1.77 21.64 42.34
CA ILE A 44 -1.11 21.23 43.59
C ILE A 44 -1.46 22.17 44.73
N THR A 45 -1.53 21.59 45.92
CA THR A 45 -1.61 22.30 47.20
C THR A 45 -0.57 21.68 48.11
N THR A 46 0.51 22.41 48.37
CA THR A 46 1.63 21.89 49.16
C THR A 46 2.46 23.01 49.73
N LYS A 47 3.20 22.73 50.79
CA LYS A 47 4.01 23.67 51.55
C LYS A 47 5.37 23.12 51.88
N CYS A 48 6.38 23.92 51.77
CA CYS A 48 7.74 23.58 52.16
C CYS A 48 8.37 24.77 52.93
N SER A 49 9.05 24.48 54.00
CA SER A 49 9.71 25.48 54.85
C SER A 49 11.15 25.05 55.07
N ALA A 50 12.10 25.80 54.53
CA ALA A 50 13.54 25.54 54.58
C ALA A 50 13.98 24.19 54.04
N CYS A 51 13.36 23.76 52.93
CA CYS A 51 13.68 22.48 52.28
C CYS A 51 14.98 22.54 51.46
N SER A 52 15.66 21.44 51.38
CA SER A 52 16.71 21.23 50.38
C SER A 52 16.07 21.14 48.97
N GLU A 53 16.88 21.33 47.92
CA GLU A 53 16.41 21.22 46.52
C GLU A 53 15.69 19.88 46.27
N LYS A 54 16.21 18.78 46.81
CA LYS A 54 15.63 17.44 46.64
C LYS A 54 14.29 17.30 47.35
N GLU A 55 14.19 17.78 48.58
CA GLU A 55 12.96 17.75 49.36
C GLU A 55 11.90 18.64 48.72
N ALA A 56 12.26 19.80 48.25
CA ALA A 56 11.37 20.72 47.56
C ALA A 56 10.73 20.06 46.32
N ILE A 57 11.53 19.44 45.46
CA ILE A 57 11.04 18.73 44.27
C ILE A 57 10.18 17.50 44.67
N ALA A 58 10.62 16.73 45.66
CA ALA A 58 9.86 15.56 46.14
C ALA A 58 8.48 15.99 46.66
N THR A 59 8.41 17.05 47.47
CA THR A 59 7.18 17.58 48.05
C THR A 59 6.24 18.15 47.00
N LEU A 60 6.77 18.82 45.97
CA LEU A 60 5.97 19.35 44.83
C LEU A 60 5.33 18.23 44.01
N LEU A 61 6.03 17.13 43.81
CA LEU A 61 5.60 16.02 42.95
C LEU A 61 4.81 14.95 43.70
N GLU A 62 4.67 15.09 45.02
CA GLU A 62 3.90 14.16 45.84
C GLU A 62 2.45 14.13 45.39
N ASN A 63 1.89 12.93 45.20
CA ASN A 63 0.52 12.66 44.72
C ASN A 63 0.22 13.17 43.28
N THR A 64 1.22 13.59 42.50
CA THR A 64 1.00 14.04 41.11
C THR A 64 1.12 12.92 40.08
N GLY A 65 1.60 11.72 40.45
CA GLY A 65 1.96 10.65 39.51
C GLY A 65 3.19 10.97 38.67
N LEU A 66 4.00 11.92 39.11
CA LEU A 66 5.27 12.27 38.51
C LEU A 66 6.41 11.80 39.40
N GLN A 67 7.50 11.39 38.79
CA GLN A 67 8.77 11.05 39.45
C GLN A 67 9.86 12.01 39.01
N TRP A 68 10.94 12.06 39.76
CA TRP A 68 12.10 12.85 39.40
C TRP A 68 13.42 12.05 39.56
N ALA A 69 14.40 12.42 38.76
CA ALA A 69 15.76 11.93 38.89
C ALA A 69 16.73 13.13 38.84
N LYS A 70 17.88 13.05 39.59
CA LYS A 70 18.93 14.06 39.52
C LYS A 70 20.13 13.51 38.77
N LYS A 71 20.50 14.17 37.67
CA LYS A 71 21.67 13.84 36.86
C LYS A 71 22.49 15.12 36.57
N ASN A 72 23.78 15.11 36.83
CA ASN A 72 24.68 16.25 36.57
C ASN A 72 24.15 17.59 37.13
N ASN A 73 23.67 17.61 38.39
CA ASN A 73 23.06 18.77 39.05
C ASN A 73 21.76 19.29 38.42
N GLN A 74 21.13 18.53 37.55
CA GLN A 74 19.88 18.84 36.91
C GLN A 74 18.79 17.86 37.38
N PHE A 75 17.60 18.37 37.74
CA PHE A 75 16.42 17.58 38.03
C PHE A 75 15.65 17.31 36.73
N ILE A 76 15.29 16.05 36.51
CA ILE A 76 14.51 15.63 35.36
C ILE A 76 13.19 15.09 35.90
N ILE A 77 12.07 15.72 35.54
CA ILE A 77 10.73 15.25 35.91
C ILE A 77 10.22 14.31 34.84
N ILE A 78 9.80 13.13 35.26
CA ILE A 78 9.29 12.06 34.41
C ILE A 78 7.90 11.61 34.92
N SER A 79 7.02 11.21 34.01
CA SER A 79 5.73 10.65 34.41
C SER A 79 5.88 9.23 34.92
N GLU A 80 5.18 8.87 36.01
CA GLU A 80 5.08 7.48 36.50
C GLU A 80 4.47 6.53 35.46
N LYS A 81 3.64 7.05 34.57
CA LYS A 81 3.06 6.29 33.43
C LYS A 81 4.09 5.93 32.38
N GLY A 82 5.37 5.87 32.78
CA GLY A 82 6.50 5.52 31.91
C GLY A 82 6.54 6.39 30.66
N TRP A 83 7.69 6.70 30.15
CA TRP A 83 7.84 7.18 28.80
C TRP A 83 7.00 6.25 27.91
N ASN A 84 5.96 6.79 27.28
CA ASN A 84 5.36 6.13 26.14
C ASN A 84 6.41 6.16 25.02
N ASP A 85 7.47 5.34 25.19
CA ASP A 85 8.47 5.17 24.17
C ASP A 85 7.72 4.81 22.90
N PRO A 86 7.81 5.65 21.86
CA PRO A 86 7.16 5.34 20.61
C PRO A 86 7.72 4.00 20.10
N TYR A 87 6.84 3.12 19.73
CA TYR A 87 7.23 1.83 19.15
C TYR A 87 6.78 1.73 17.70
N SER A 88 7.32 0.76 17.00
CA SER A 88 6.96 0.49 15.62
C SER A 88 6.21 -0.83 15.52
N LEU A 89 5.20 -0.84 14.67
CA LEU A 89 4.48 -2.05 14.26
C LEU A 89 5.00 -2.49 12.91
N THR A 90 5.52 -3.70 12.84
CA THR A 90 6.01 -4.29 11.60
C THR A 90 5.31 -5.60 11.32
N GLY A 91 5.07 -5.88 10.06
CA GLY A 91 4.40 -7.11 9.71
C GLY A 91 4.22 -7.32 8.22
N TYR A 92 3.38 -8.31 7.92
CA TYR A 92 3.02 -8.69 6.55
C TYR A 92 1.51 -8.78 6.40
N ILE A 93 1.03 -8.35 5.24
CA ILE A 93 -0.35 -8.55 4.82
C ILE A 93 -0.38 -9.74 3.87
N LEU A 94 -1.28 -10.69 4.13
CA LEU A 94 -1.38 -11.95 3.39
C LEU A 94 -2.82 -12.22 2.97
N ASP A 95 -2.97 -12.92 1.87
CA ASP A 95 -4.23 -13.50 1.45
C ASP A 95 -4.59 -14.70 2.36
N LYS A 96 -5.78 -14.68 2.92
CA LYS A 96 -6.24 -15.72 3.85
C LYS A 96 -6.39 -17.09 3.18
N GLU A 97 -6.71 -17.12 1.90
CA GLU A 97 -6.94 -18.37 1.17
C GLU A 97 -5.64 -18.99 0.63
N THR A 98 -4.81 -18.17 -0.02
CA THR A 98 -3.60 -18.61 -0.70
C THR A 98 -2.34 -18.49 0.15
N GLY A 99 -2.35 -17.62 1.16
CA GLY A 99 -1.15 -17.27 1.93
C GLY A 99 -0.20 -16.33 1.18
N GLU A 100 -0.55 -15.89 -0.02
CA GLU A 100 0.24 -14.99 -0.83
C GLU A 100 0.33 -13.61 -0.19
N PHE A 101 1.48 -12.95 -0.30
CA PHE A 101 1.66 -11.59 0.20
C PHE A 101 0.85 -10.59 -0.62
N ILE A 102 0.20 -9.64 0.05
CA ILE A 102 -0.61 -8.59 -0.59
C ILE A 102 0.19 -7.29 -0.63
N PRO A 103 0.59 -6.81 -1.82
CA PRO A 103 1.23 -5.51 -1.99
C PRO A 103 0.22 -4.38 -1.92
N HIS A 104 0.71 -3.18 -1.61
CA HIS A 104 -0.06 -1.93 -1.66
C HIS A 104 -1.38 -1.94 -0.85
N ALA A 105 -1.47 -2.81 0.17
CA ALA A 105 -2.56 -2.75 1.13
C ALA A 105 -2.41 -1.52 2.01
N ASN A 106 -3.50 -0.83 2.28
CA ASN A 106 -3.53 0.34 3.15
C ASN A 106 -3.74 -0.10 4.59
N ILE A 107 -2.85 0.33 5.48
CA ILE A 107 -2.88 0.05 6.92
C ILE A 107 -2.97 1.37 7.66
N SER A 108 -4.03 1.61 8.42
CA SER A 108 -4.22 2.81 9.23
C SER A 108 -4.45 2.45 10.69
N VAL A 109 -3.96 3.29 11.58
CA VAL A 109 -4.27 3.21 13.00
C VAL A 109 -5.56 3.96 13.27
N LEU A 110 -6.57 3.25 13.77
CA LEU A 110 -7.91 3.80 14.00
C LEU A 110 -7.86 5.03 14.91
N ASN A 111 -8.60 6.09 14.54
CA ASN A 111 -8.68 7.37 15.25
C ASN A 111 -7.34 8.15 15.30
N THR A 112 -6.41 7.87 14.39
CA THR A 112 -5.17 8.65 14.24
C THR A 112 -4.91 8.95 12.77
N TYR A 113 -3.91 9.78 12.50
CA TYR A 113 -3.39 10.02 11.14
C TYR A 113 -2.19 9.12 10.81
N SER A 114 -1.85 8.17 11.68
CA SER A 114 -0.75 7.26 11.48
C SER A 114 -1.17 6.08 10.61
N GLY A 115 -0.36 5.76 9.63
CA GLY A 115 -0.61 4.63 8.73
C GLY A 115 0.61 4.30 7.88
N SER A 116 0.46 3.29 7.05
CA SER A 116 1.47 2.84 6.10
C SER A 116 0.80 2.07 4.97
N VAL A 117 1.53 1.86 3.88
CA VAL A 117 1.13 0.97 2.80
C VAL A 117 2.12 -0.18 2.72
N SER A 118 1.61 -1.39 2.50
CA SER A 118 2.50 -2.54 2.31
C SER A 118 3.29 -2.41 1.00
N ASN A 119 4.57 -2.79 1.04
CA ASN A 119 5.41 -2.80 -0.15
C ASN A 119 5.06 -3.96 -1.11
N GLU A 120 5.80 -4.13 -2.18
CA GLU A 120 5.62 -5.20 -3.19
C GLU A 120 5.67 -6.62 -2.60
N ASN A 121 6.35 -6.80 -1.47
CA ASN A 121 6.45 -8.05 -0.71
C ASN A 121 5.41 -8.16 0.42
N GLY A 122 4.43 -7.27 0.46
CA GLY A 122 3.39 -7.26 1.50
C GLY A 122 3.86 -6.79 2.88
N PHE A 123 5.12 -6.34 3.02
CA PHE A 123 5.68 -5.86 4.28
C PHE A 123 5.23 -4.43 4.58
N TYR A 124 4.87 -4.16 5.84
CA TYR A 124 4.55 -2.81 6.31
C TYR A 124 5.30 -2.47 7.59
N ASN A 125 5.50 -1.16 7.80
CA ASN A 125 6.04 -0.59 9.02
C ASN A 125 5.31 0.71 9.36
N ILE A 126 4.79 0.80 10.60
CA ILE A 126 4.18 2.00 11.17
C ILE A 126 4.98 2.37 12.40
N SER A 127 5.62 3.53 12.40
CA SER A 127 6.44 4.04 13.51
C SER A 127 5.71 5.13 14.31
N GLY A 128 6.23 5.40 15.50
CA GLY A 128 5.75 6.51 16.33
C GLY A 128 4.45 6.24 17.08
N ILE A 129 4.09 4.99 17.31
CA ILE A 129 2.88 4.64 18.07
C ILE A 129 3.20 4.75 19.56
N THR A 130 2.44 5.56 20.27
CA THR A 130 2.59 5.78 21.73
C THR A 130 1.53 5.08 22.57
N ALA A 131 0.40 4.71 21.96
CA ALA A 131 -0.73 4.10 22.66
C ALA A 131 -0.41 2.67 23.15
N GLU A 132 -0.86 2.33 24.36
CA GLU A 132 -0.73 0.96 24.92
C GLU A 132 -1.55 -0.08 24.13
N GLN A 133 -2.64 0.36 23.52
CA GLN A 133 -3.49 -0.45 22.63
C GLN A 133 -3.90 0.39 21.44
N CYS A 134 -3.82 -0.18 20.26
CA CYS A 134 -4.31 0.43 19.04
C CYS A 134 -5.05 -0.61 18.18
N THR A 135 -5.91 -0.15 17.29
CA THR A 135 -6.59 -1.01 16.32
C THR A 135 -6.09 -0.64 14.93
N LEU A 136 -5.51 -1.60 14.22
CA LEU A 136 -5.17 -1.44 12.83
C LEU A 136 -6.41 -1.72 11.97
N THR A 137 -6.70 -0.83 11.02
CA THR A 137 -7.66 -1.07 9.95
C THR A 137 -6.86 -1.32 8.67
N VAL A 138 -7.05 -2.52 8.12
CA VAL A 138 -6.33 -2.94 6.90
C VAL A 138 -7.33 -3.13 5.77
N SER A 139 -7.04 -2.53 4.62
CA SER A 139 -7.91 -2.60 3.44
C SER A 139 -7.10 -2.75 2.15
N TYR A 140 -7.63 -3.55 1.24
CA TYR A 140 -7.08 -3.72 -0.11
C TYR A 140 -8.20 -4.01 -1.11
N ILE A 141 -8.00 -3.65 -2.38
CA ILE A 141 -9.00 -3.85 -3.44
C ILE A 141 -9.28 -5.33 -3.65
N GLY A 142 -10.56 -5.70 -3.71
CA GLY A 142 -10.99 -7.09 -3.88
C GLY A 142 -10.90 -7.93 -2.61
N TYR A 143 -10.73 -7.29 -1.45
CA TYR A 143 -10.67 -7.95 -0.14
C TYR A 143 -11.61 -7.29 0.87
N VAL A 144 -12.06 -8.06 1.82
CA VAL A 144 -12.82 -7.55 2.97
C VAL A 144 -11.86 -6.86 3.90
N SER A 145 -12.17 -5.61 4.30
CA SER A 145 -11.36 -4.87 5.26
C SER A 145 -11.39 -5.54 6.63
N GLU A 146 -10.22 -5.60 7.29
CA GLU A 146 -10.03 -6.25 8.58
C GLU A 146 -9.62 -5.24 9.65
N LYS A 147 -10.14 -5.41 10.88
CA LYS A 147 -9.74 -4.62 12.04
C LYS A 147 -9.03 -5.51 13.04
N VAL A 148 -7.79 -5.18 13.36
CA VAL A 148 -6.92 -5.99 14.22
C VAL A 148 -6.52 -5.19 15.45
N PRO A 149 -7.00 -5.54 16.66
CA PRO A 149 -6.55 -4.92 17.90
C PRO A 149 -5.12 -5.41 18.22
N ILE A 150 -4.24 -4.48 18.56
CA ILE A 150 -2.83 -4.73 18.88
C ILE A 150 -2.51 -4.14 20.24
N ARG A 151 -1.79 -4.89 21.09
CA ARG A 151 -1.24 -4.42 22.36
C ARG A 151 0.26 -4.18 22.23
N LYS A 152 0.76 -3.14 22.89
CA LYS A 152 2.18 -2.75 22.88
C LYS A 152 3.13 -3.89 23.23
N GLY A 153 2.78 -4.72 24.22
CA GLY A 153 3.58 -5.88 24.63
C GLY A 153 3.73 -6.95 23.54
N GLU A 154 2.70 -7.16 22.73
CA GLU A 154 2.72 -8.11 21.60
C GLU A 154 3.50 -7.56 20.41
N ALA A 155 3.51 -6.24 20.27
CA ALA A 155 4.09 -5.55 19.11
C ALA A 155 5.63 -5.41 19.16
N ARG A 156 6.21 -5.30 20.36
CA ARG A 156 7.66 -4.97 20.51
C ARG A 156 8.62 -6.03 19.97
N ASN A 157 8.20 -7.29 19.87
CA ASN A 157 9.08 -8.40 19.47
C ASN A 157 8.48 -9.36 18.46
N THR A 158 7.36 -8.99 17.83
CA THR A 158 6.63 -9.92 16.96
C THR A 158 6.32 -9.28 15.61
N ILE A 159 6.63 -10.02 14.55
CA ILE A 159 6.19 -9.67 13.19
C ILE A 159 4.71 -10.03 13.06
N ILE A 160 3.85 -9.03 12.91
CA ILE A 160 2.41 -9.19 12.87
C ILE A 160 1.98 -9.62 11.46
N ARG A 161 1.29 -10.76 11.35
CA ARG A 161 0.74 -11.24 10.08
C ARG A 161 -0.76 -11.06 10.05
N ILE A 162 -1.24 -10.21 9.13
CA ILE A 162 -2.67 -9.92 8.97
C ILE A 162 -3.16 -10.61 7.69
N HIS A 163 -4.24 -11.40 7.82
CA HIS A 163 -4.78 -12.18 6.72
C HIS A 163 -6.09 -11.57 6.24
N LEU A 164 -6.09 -11.00 5.04
CA LEU A 164 -7.30 -10.47 4.41
C LEU A 164 -8.06 -11.57 3.67
N LYS A 165 -9.38 -11.59 3.83
CA LYS A 165 -10.27 -12.51 3.12
C LYS A 165 -10.60 -11.94 1.76
N PRO A 166 -10.40 -12.68 0.64
CA PRO A 166 -10.87 -12.25 -0.67
C PRO A 166 -12.38 -12.01 -0.68
N MET A 167 -12.81 -10.96 -1.36
CA MET A 167 -14.24 -10.73 -1.62
C MET A 167 -14.66 -11.65 -2.75
N ILE A 168 -15.56 -12.60 -2.46
CA ILE A 168 -16.15 -13.49 -3.47
C ILE A 168 -17.40 -12.78 -4.00
N LEU A 169 -17.35 -12.42 -5.27
CA LEU A 169 -18.53 -11.93 -5.98
C LEU A 169 -19.21 -13.13 -6.65
N SER A 170 -20.19 -13.69 -5.99
CA SER A 170 -21.04 -14.71 -6.61
C SER A 170 -22.13 -14.01 -7.45
N SER A 171 -22.31 -14.48 -8.67
CA SER A 171 -23.33 -13.96 -9.60
C SER A 171 -24.77 -14.30 -9.21
N GLU A 172 -24.99 -15.06 -8.14
CA GLU A 172 -26.32 -15.63 -7.84
C GLU A 172 -27.23 -14.79 -6.95
N ASN A 173 -26.75 -13.76 -6.26
CA ASN A 173 -27.61 -12.80 -5.57
C ASN A 173 -26.87 -11.50 -5.32
N ILE A 174 -26.99 -10.56 -6.24
CA ILE A 174 -26.65 -9.17 -5.95
C ILE A 174 -27.79 -8.58 -5.11
N THR A 175 -27.79 -8.88 -3.83
CA THR A 175 -28.46 -8.02 -2.87
C THR A 175 -27.59 -6.79 -2.72
N VAL A 176 -28.02 -5.68 -3.29
CA VAL A 176 -27.37 -4.36 -3.16
C VAL A 176 -27.52 -3.92 -1.70
N THR A 177 -26.74 -4.52 -0.83
CA THR A 177 -26.38 -3.93 0.45
C THR A 177 -25.19 -3.04 0.16
N GLY A 178 -25.34 -1.74 0.31
CA GLY A 178 -24.43 -0.63 0.04
C GLY A 178 -22.90 -0.74 0.06
N ASN A 179 -22.35 -1.93 -0.07
CA ASN A 179 -20.91 -2.18 -0.27
C ASN A 179 -20.64 -2.18 -1.77
N GLN A 180 -20.36 -1.01 -2.30
CA GLN A 180 -19.89 -0.83 -3.66
C GLN A 180 -18.59 -1.62 -3.82
N VAL A 181 -18.55 -2.54 -4.78
CA VAL A 181 -17.31 -3.24 -5.13
C VAL A 181 -16.45 -2.24 -5.88
N ASP A 182 -15.46 -1.72 -5.19
CA ASP A 182 -14.50 -0.81 -5.79
C ASP A 182 -13.61 -1.60 -6.76
N ILE A 183 -13.82 -1.41 -8.07
CA ILE A 183 -12.97 -1.97 -9.12
C ILE A 183 -11.59 -1.31 -9.11
N MET A 184 -11.54 -0.06 -8.65
CA MET A 184 -10.35 0.76 -8.53
C MET A 184 -10.41 1.56 -7.23
N LYS A 185 -9.26 1.85 -6.64
CA LYS A 185 -9.12 2.73 -5.49
C LYS A 185 -8.12 3.83 -5.83
N GLN A 186 -8.42 5.06 -5.41
CA GLN A 186 -7.44 6.12 -5.44
C GLN A 186 -6.31 5.77 -4.48
N GLY A 187 -5.06 5.81 -4.97
CA GLY A 187 -3.88 5.56 -4.15
C GLY A 187 -3.57 6.73 -3.21
N GLU A 188 -2.52 6.60 -2.42
CA GLU A 188 -2.08 7.65 -1.49
C GLU A 188 -1.56 8.90 -2.20
N GLN A 189 -1.03 8.73 -3.39
CA GLN A 189 -0.48 9.84 -4.16
C GLN A 189 -1.54 10.44 -5.09
N VAL A 190 -1.40 11.73 -5.33
CA VAL A 190 -2.25 12.45 -6.28
C VAL A 190 -2.11 11.79 -7.66
N SER A 191 -3.27 11.41 -8.25
CA SER A 191 -3.34 10.79 -9.58
C SER A 191 -2.85 9.33 -9.66
N GLN A 192 -2.66 8.66 -8.54
CA GLN A 192 -2.42 7.22 -8.48
C GLN A 192 -3.76 6.47 -8.43
N ILE A 193 -3.86 5.42 -9.23
CA ILE A 193 -4.96 4.45 -9.18
C ILE A 193 -4.38 3.08 -8.90
N SER A 194 -4.89 2.41 -7.86
CA SER A 194 -4.64 0.99 -7.61
C SER A 194 -5.73 0.17 -8.28
N TYR A 195 -5.34 -0.88 -8.96
CA TYR A 195 -6.22 -1.73 -9.74
C TYR A 195 -5.84 -3.21 -9.59
N SER A 196 -6.81 -4.07 -9.34
CA SER A 196 -6.56 -5.50 -9.19
C SER A 196 -7.03 -6.28 -10.42
N PRO A 197 -6.20 -7.10 -11.05
CA PRO A 197 -6.59 -7.97 -12.14
C PRO A 197 -7.68 -9.00 -11.79
N ARG A 198 -7.92 -9.30 -10.51
CA ARG A 198 -9.05 -10.13 -10.08
C ARG A 198 -10.39 -9.54 -10.53
N ASN A 199 -10.48 -8.22 -10.60
CA ASN A 199 -11.68 -7.50 -11.01
C ASN A 199 -11.79 -7.37 -12.54
N VAL A 200 -10.72 -7.65 -13.29
CA VAL A 200 -10.73 -7.66 -14.77
C VAL A 200 -11.73 -8.66 -15.33
N ALA A 201 -11.85 -9.81 -14.69
CA ALA A 201 -12.79 -10.84 -15.11
C ALA A 201 -14.26 -10.39 -15.11
N MET A 202 -14.59 -9.32 -14.37
CA MET A 202 -15.94 -8.73 -14.29
C MET A 202 -16.20 -7.69 -15.36
N LEU A 203 -15.14 -7.20 -16.01
CA LEU A 203 -15.25 -6.17 -17.01
C LEU A 203 -15.59 -6.79 -18.37
N PRO A 204 -16.29 -6.05 -19.25
CA PRO A 204 -16.50 -6.49 -20.62
C PRO A 204 -15.17 -6.79 -21.30
N ASN A 205 -15.01 -8.00 -21.82
CA ASN A 205 -13.81 -8.42 -22.52
C ASN A 205 -14.18 -9.01 -23.90
N LEU A 206 -13.23 -9.02 -24.81
CA LEU A 206 -13.40 -9.54 -26.16
C LEU A 206 -12.93 -11.01 -26.26
N GLY A 207 -13.32 -11.83 -25.25
CA GLY A 207 -13.00 -13.24 -25.21
C GLY A 207 -11.74 -13.59 -24.43
N GLU A 208 -10.96 -12.60 -23.99
CA GLU A 208 -9.79 -12.77 -23.13
C GLU A 208 -9.68 -11.63 -22.10
N ASN A 209 -9.28 -11.98 -20.89
CA ASN A 209 -8.99 -10.99 -19.86
C ASN A 209 -7.67 -10.29 -20.19
N ASP A 210 -7.74 -9.12 -20.80
CA ASP A 210 -6.59 -8.33 -21.18
C ASP A 210 -6.34 -7.20 -20.16
N VAL A 211 -5.15 -7.21 -19.56
CA VAL A 211 -4.75 -6.25 -18.54
C VAL A 211 -4.75 -4.83 -19.10
N LEU A 212 -4.12 -4.59 -20.24
CA LEU A 212 -3.97 -3.23 -20.80
C LEU A 212 -5.32 -2.69 -21.28
N ARG A 213 -6.12 -3.54 -21.90
CA ARG A 213 -7.45 -3.15 -22.35
C ARG A 213 -8.38 -2.81 -21.18
N SER A 214 -8.27 -3.53 -20.07
CA SER A 214 -9.03 -3.20 -18.87
C SER A 214 -8.64 -1.84 -18.27
N LEU A 215 -7.38 -1.42 -18.41
CA LEU A 215 -6.94 -0.09 -17.98
C LEU A 215 -7.57 1.04 -18.80
N GLN A 216 -7.98 0.78 -20.06
CA GLN A 216 -8.67 1.76 -20.90
C GLN A 216 -10.07 2.13 -20.38
N LEU A 217 -10.62 1.34 -19.47
CA LEU A 217 -11.89 1.62 -18.78
C LEU A 217 -11.70 2.57 -17.58
N LEU A 218 -10.47 2.87 -17.19
CA LEU A 218 -10.20 3.75 -16.05
C LEU A 218 -10.29 5.23 -16.46
N PRO A 219 -10.75 6.11 -15.56
CA PRO A 219 -10.84 7.54 -15.85
C PRO A 219 -9.50 8.14 -16.29
N GLY A 220 -9.51 8.89 -17.41
CA GLY A 220 -8.33 9.56 -17.95
C GLY A 220 -7.35 8.65 -18.68
N ILE A 221 -7.76 7.43 -19.02
CA ILE A 221 -7.05 6.50 -19.88
C ILE A 221 -7.95 6.18 -21.08
N GLN A 222 -7.41 6.29 -22.28
CA GLN A 222 -8.14 6.02 -23.53
C GLN A 222 -7.38 4.98 -24.34
N GLY A 223 -8.11 4.16 -25.09
CA GLY A 223 -7.57 3.29 -26.13
C GLY A 223 -7.33 4.07 -27.43
N GLY A 224 -6.50 3.52 -28.28
CA GLY A 224 -6.36 4.05 -29.66
C GLY A 224 -7.64 3.86 -30.49
N ASN A 225 -7.87 4.75 -31.44
CA ASN A 225 -9.04 4.73 -32.34
C ASN A 225 -9.14 3.45 -33.18
N THR A 226 -8.05 2.72 -33.33
CA THR A 226 -7.96 1.48 -34.12
C THR A 226 -8.16 0.20 -33.30
N GLY A 227 -8.61 0.31 -32.03
CA GLY A 227 -8.75 -0.85 -31.14
C GLY A 227 -7.43 -1.40 -30.62
N SER A 228 -6.31 -0.63 -30.76
CA SER A 228 -5.01 -1.04 -30.28
C SER A 228 -4.95 -1.08 -28.74
N ALA A 229 -4.08 -1.93 -28.19
CA ALA A 229 -3.77 -1.97 -26.75
C ALA A 229 -3.03 -0.73 -26.24
N GLY A 230 -2.73 0.23 -27.11
CA GLY A 230 -2.07 1.49 -26.78
C GLY A 230 -2.86 2.26 -25.73
N LEU A 231 -2.15 2.80 -24.74
CA LEU A 231 -2.73 3.57 -23.65
C LEU A 231 -2.41 5.06 -23.83
N TYR A 232 -3.44 5.85 -24.07
CA TYR A 232 -3.37 7.30 -24.10
C TYR A 232 -3.79 7.83 -22.75
N ILE A 233 -2.83 8.26 -21.95
CA ILE A 233 -3.06 8.67 -20.56
C ILE A 233 -2.96 10.18 -20.46
N ARG A 234 -4.06 10.85 -20.09
CA ARG A 234 -4.15 12.32 -19.97
C ARG A 234 -3.59 13.07 -21.20
N GLY A 235 -3.86 12.56 -22.39
CA GLY A 235 -3.41 13.17 -23.65
C GLY A 235 -2.00 12.80 -24.07
N GLY A 236 -1.23 12.10 -23.27
CA GLY A 236 0.08 11.56 -23.66
C GLY A 236 -0.05 10.31 -24.51
N THR A 237 0.91 10.08 -25.39
CA THR A 237 0.97 8.97 -26.34
C THR A 237 1.51 7.68 -25.69
N PRO A 238 1.22 6.49 -26.24
CA PRO A 238 1.65 5.22 -25.66
C PRO A 238 3.17 5.09 -25.44
N ASP A 239 3.98 5.69 -26.30
CA ASP A 239 5.45 5.70 -26.22
C ASP A 239 5.99 6.53 -25.05
N GLN A 240 5.17 7.43 -24.49
CA GLN A 240 5.51 8.27 -23.32
C GLN A 240 5.22 7.59 -22.00
N ASN A 241 4.54 6.45 -22.01
CA ASN A 241 4.21 5.69 -20.80
C ASN A 241 5.28 4.65 -20.50
N GLN A 242 5.61 4.49 -19.23
CA GLN A 242 6.47 3.42 -18.76
C GLN A 242 5.61 2.28 -18.20
N ILE A 243 5.85 1.07 -18.69
CA ILE A 243 5.19 -0.13 -18.20
C ILE A 243 6.25 -1.03 -17.58
N ILE A 244 6.01 -1.41 -16.32
CA ILE A 244 6.96 -2.15 -15.49
C ILE A 244 6.26 -3.39 -14.95
N LEU A 245 6.93 -4.53 -14.98
CA LEU A 245 6.52 -5.76 -14.31
C LEU A 245 7.68 -6.24 -13.41
N ASP A 246 7.45 -6.29 -12.10
CA ASP A 246 8.44 -6.69 -11.09
C ASP A 246 9.80 -5.97 -11.26
N GLY A 247 9.74 -4.66 -11.53
CA GLY A 247 10.92 -3.81 -11.73
C GLY A 247 11.52 -3.86 -13.16
N MET A 248 11.05 -4.73 -14.03
CA MET A 248 11.50 -4.82 -15.42
C MET A 248 10.65 -3.93 -16.34
N THR A 249 11.28 -3.04 -17.09
CA THR A 249 10.59 -2.22 -18.08
C THR A 249 10.23 -3.05 -19.31
N LEU A 250 8.97 -3.00 -19.71
CA LEU A 250 8.44 -3.66 -20.88
C LEU A 250 8.33 -2.66 -22.04
N TYR A 251 8.86 -3.01 -23.22
CA TYR A 251 8.90 -2.12 -24.37
C TYR A 251 7.87 -2.45 -25.44
N GLN A 252 7.61 -3.74 -25.69
CA GLN A 252 6.62 -4.20 -26.66
C GLN A 252 5.43 -4.81 -25.93
N MET A 253 4.27 -4.16 -26.03
CA MET A 253 3.12 -4.41 -25.16
C MET A 253 1.96 -5.09 -25.87
N ASP A 254 1.99 -5.14 -27.18
CA ASP A 254 0.88 -5.61 -27.99
C ASP A 254 1.31 -6.67 -29.01
N HIS A 255 0.38 -7.55 -29.27
CA HIS A 255 0.43 -8.53 -30.33
C HIS A 255 -0.83 -8.43 -31.18
N PHE A 256 -0.82 -8.96 -32.36
CA PHE A 256 -1.96 -9.06 -33.24
C PHE A 256 -2.62 -7.68 -33.46
N PHE A 257 -1.86 -6.76 -34.09
CA PHE A 257 -2.30 -5.39 -34.40
C PHE A 257 -2.80 -4.60 -33.18
N GLY A 258 -2.26 -4.89 -31.99
CA GLY A 258 -2.68 -4.25 -30.75
C GLY A 258 -3.96 -4.81 -30.15
N PHE A 259 -4.49 -5.91 -30.68
CA PHE A 259 -5.75 -6.48 -30.22
C PHE A 259 -5.58 -7.31 -28.94
N VAL A 260 -4.41 -7.86 -28.71
CA VAL A 260 -4.08 -8.70 -27.55
C VAL A 260 -2.80 -8.17 -26.90
N SER A 261 -2.81 -7.92 -25.60
CA SER A 261 -1.60 -7.54 -24.87
C SER A 261 -0.64 -8.70 -24.73
N SER A 262 0.65 -8.40 -24.63
CA SER A 262 1.69 -9.39 -24.35
C SER A 262 1.66 -9.90 -22.90
N ILE A 263 0.89 -9.25 -22.03
CA ILE A 263 0.84 -9.55 -20.60
C ILE A 263 -0.17 -10.66 -20.31
N ASN A 264 0.30 -11.72 -19.66
CA ASN A 264 -0.58 -12.75 -19.15
C ASN A 264 -1.23 -12.32 -17.83
N ALA A 265 -2.54 -12.05 -17.85
CA ALA A 265 -3.30 -11.61 -16.67
C ALA A 265 -3.24 -12.60 -15.50
N LEU A 266 -3.01 -13.89 -15.77
CA LEU A 266 -2.85 -14.92 -14.73
C LEU A 266 -1.58 -14.76 -13.92
N ALA A 267 -0.57 -14.07 -14.44
CA ALA A 267 0.70 -13.81 -13.78
C ALA A 267 0.70 -12.51 -12.97
N VAL A 268 -0.27 -11.61 -13.16
CA VAL A 268 -0.30 -10.30 -12.51
C VAL A 268 -1.21 -10.32 -11.28
N LYS A 269 -0.71 -9.76 -10.18
CA LYS A 269 -1.41 -9.67 -8.89
C LYS A 269 -1.99 -8.28 -8.64
N ASP A 270 -1.21 -7.25 -8.91
CA ASP A 270 -1.54 -5.86 -8.63
C ASP A 270 -1.04 -4.92 -9.71
N ILE A 271 -1.73 -3.81 -9.92
CA ILE A 271 -1.38 -2.79 -10.89
C ILE A 271 -1.54 -1.43 -10.25
N GLN A 272 -0.45 -0.64 -10.26
CA GLN A 272 -0.43 0.74 -9.83
C GLN A 272 -0.25 1.64 -11.04
N VAL A 273 -1.24 2.51 -11.30
CA VAL A 273 -1.19 3.46 -12.42
C VAL A 273 -0.95 4.86 -11.89
N TYR A 274 0.20 5.43 -12.22
CA TYR A 274 0.56 6.81 -11.91
C TYR A 274 0.30 7.67 -13.15
N LYS A 275 -0.78 8.45 -13.14
CA LYS A 275 -1.19 9.33 -14.27
C LYS A 275 -0.58 10.73 -14.17
N GLY A 276 0.34 10.96 -13.27
CA GLY A 276 1.01 12.21 -12.92
C GLY A 276 1.48 12.13 -11.47
N GLY A 277 2.34 13.05 -11.02
CA GLY A 277 2.96 12.96 -9.69
C GLY A 277 3.78 11.68 -9.53
N ILE A 278 4.52 11.31 -10.57
CA ILE A 278 5.30 10.07 -10.62
C ILE A 278 6.38 10.11 -9.54
N PRO A 279 6.48 9.09 -8.68
CA PRO A 279 7.54 8.99 -7.68
C PRO A 279 8.93 9.04 -8.32
N SER A 280 9.90 9.69 -7.65
CA SER A 280 11.27 9.87 -8.14
C SER A 280 12.04 8.57 -8.40
N ARG A 281 11.58 7.44 -7.85
CA ARG A 281 12.15 6.12 -8.13
C ARG A 281 11.92 5.63 -9.57
N PHE A 282 10.95 6.20 -10.27
CA PHE A 282 10.66 5.89 -11.66
C PHE A 282 11.29 6.95 -12.57
N GLY A 283 11.99 6.53 -13.62
CA GLY A 283 12.60 7.41 -14.61
C GLY A 283 12.52 6.82 -16.00
N GLY A 284 12.88 7.60 -17.02
CA GLY A 284 12.97 7.14 -18.41
C GLY A 284 11.75 7.46 -19.28
N ARG A 285 10.59 7.80 -18.72
CA ARG A 285 9.39 8.26 -19.45
C ARG A 285 8.76 9.46 -18.74
N VAL A 286 8.00 10.26 -19.48
CA VAL A 286 7.58 11.59 -19.00
C VAL A 286 6.10 11.70 -18.64
N ASN A 287 5.25 10.79 -19.10
CA ASN A 287 3.81 10.95 -19.00
C ASN A 287 3.19 10.14 -17.86
N SER A 288 3.36 8.84 -17.84
CA SER A 288 2.77 7.96 -16.84
C SER A 288 3.61 6.72 -16.56
N VAL A 289 3.33 6.08 -15.43
CA VAL A 289 3.93 4.79 -15.06
C VAL A 289 2.83 3.80 -14.71
N ILE A 290 2.89 2.62 -15.30
CA ILE A 290 2.06 1.47 -14.98
C ILE A 290 2.99 0.43 -14.35
N ASN A 291 2.94 0.31 -13.03
CA ASN A 291 3.75 -0.64 -12.27
C ASN A 291 2.91 -1.86 -11.90
N MET A 292 3.30 -3.01 -12.39
CA MET A 292 2.63 -4.28 -12.17
C MET A 292 3.47 -5.17 -11.25
N THR A 293 2.80 -5.82 -10.32
CA THR A 293 3.41 -6.80 -9.42
C THR A 293 2.92 -8.20 -9.80
N GLY A 294 3.84 -9.12 -10.01
CA GLY A 294 3.57 -10.51 -10.34
C GLY A 294 3.01 -11.30 -9.16
N LYS A 295 2.29 -12.38 -9.46
CA LYS A 295 1.82 -13.36 -8.47
C LYS A 295 2.96 -14.25 -8.01
N ASN A 296 2.94 -14.60 -6.74
CA ASN A 296 3.88 -15.58 -6.18
C ASN A 296 3.38 -17.02 -6.27
N GLY A 297 2.06 -17.20 -6.38
CA GLY A 297 1.41 -18.49 -6.38
C GLY A 297 0.84 -18.88 -5.00
N ASP A 298 0.02 -19.94 -4.98
CA ASP A 298 -0.62 -20.43 -3.76
C ASP A 298 0.41 -21.14 -2.87
N MET A 299 0.53 -20.68 -1.62
CA MET A 299 1.46 -21.26 -0.63
C MET A 299 0.85 -22.42 0.16
N LYS A 300 -0.45 -22.68 0.00
CA LYS A 300 -1.19 -23.66 0.80
C LYS A 300 -1.61 -24.88 0.01
N LYS A 301 -1.98 -24.70 -1.26
CA LYS A 301 -2.58 -25.75 -2.09
C LYS A 301 -2.05 -25.69 -3.50
N THR A 302 -1.88 -26.86 -4.12
CA THR A 302 -1.68 -26.94 -5.56
C THR A 302 -2.95 -26.50 -6.27
N ARG A 303 -2.82 -25.55 -7.19
CA ARG A 303 -3.91 -25.09 -8.06
C ARG A 303 -3.50 -25.23 -9.51
N VAL A 304 -4.38 -25.81 -10.30
CA VAL A 304 -4.24 -25.89 -11.74
C VAL A 304 -5.45 -25.19 -12.35
N SER A 305 -5.21 -24.27 -13.26
CA SER A 305 -6.26 -23.61 -14.04
C SER A 305 -5.92 -23.74 -15.51
N VAL A 306 -6.89 -24.12 -16.32
CA VAL A 306 -6.78 -24.20 -17.77
C VAL A 306 -7.87 -23.32 -18.37
N PHE A 307 -7.55 -22.58 -19.38
CA PHE A 307 -8.52 -21.77 -20.11
C PHE A 307 -8.32 -21.94 -21.61
N THR A 308 -9.39 -21.77 -22.33
CA THR A 308 -9.39 -21.64 -23.79
C THR A 308 -10.49 -20.67 -24.19
N ASN A 309 -10.22 -19.87 -25.20
CA ASN A 309 -11.16 -18.94 -25.81
C ASN A 309 -11.06 -19.03 -27.34
N LEU A 310 -11.63 -18.08 -28.07
CA LEU A 310 -11.67 -18.10 -29.54
C LEU A 310 -10.33 -17.72 -30.19
N LEU A 311 -9.35 -17.24 -29.43
CA LEU A 311 -8.06 -16.73 -29.91
C LEU A 311 -6.87 -17.44 -29.28
N SER A 312 -6.98 -17.85 -28.01
CA SER A 312 -5.87 -18.33 -27.21
C SER A 312 -6.27 -19.48 -26.29
N SER A 313 -5.30 -20.21 -25.85
CA SER A 313 -5.40 -21.19 -24.76
C SER A 313 -4.22 -21.01 -23.80
N GLY A 314 -4.40 -21.50 -22.60
CA GLY A 314 -3.32 -21.42 -21.62
C GLY A 314 -3.62 -22.17 -20.34
N PHE A 315 -2.63 -22.22 -19.50
CA PHE A 315 -2.74 -22.82 -18.18
C PHE A 315 -1.96 -22.04 -17.12
N SER A 316 -2.32 -22.27 -15.88
CA SER A 316 -1.59 -21.80 -14.71
C SER A 316 -1.46 -22.96 -13.73
N LEU A 317 -0.23 -23.20 -13.30
CA LEU A 317 0.11 -24.15 -12.23
C LEU A 317 0.70 -23.39 -11.07
N GLN A 318 0.09 -23.54 -9.90
CA GLN A 318 0.57 -22.96 -8.65
C GLN A 318 0.87 -24.11 -7.68
N GLN A 319 2.07 -24.12 -7.13
CA GLN A 319 2.56 -25.22 -6.30
C GLN A 319 3.23 -24.69 -5.05
N PRO A 320 2.80 -25.05 -3.82
CA PRO A 320 3.57 -24.81 -2.61
C PRO A 320 4.94 -25.50 -2.65
N LEU A 321 5.98 -24.83 -2.19
CA LEU A 321 7.34 -25.36 -2.09
C LEU A 321 7.76 -25.44 -0.62
N PHE A 322 7.79 -26.66 -0.06
CA PHE A 322 8.38 -27.00 1.24
C PHE A 322 7.98 -26.06 2.40
N ASN A 323 6.76 -25.57 2.44
CA ASN A 323 6.26 -24.57 3.42
C ASN A 323 7.10 -23.28 3.53
N ARG A 324 7.97 -22.99 2.57
CA ARG A 324 8.84 -21.81 2.56
C ARG A 324 8.56 -20.84 1.42
N GLY A 325 7.75 -21.24 0.46
CA GLY A 325 7.40 -20.44 -0.70
C GLY A 325 6.42 -21.14 -1.61
N SER A 326 6.29 -20.62 -2.81
CA SER A 326 5.44 -21.17 -3.86
C SER A 326 6.12 -21.03 -5.22
N PHE A 327 5.67 -21.83 -6.15
CA PHE A 327 6.05 -21.79 -7.55
C PHE A 327 4.81 -21.48 -8.39
N LEU A 328 4.94 -20.54 -9.32
CA LEU A 328 3.93 -20.20 -10.30
C LEU A 328 4.49 -20.43 -11.70
N LEU A 329 3.81 -21.26 -12.47
CA LEU A 329 4.05 -21.41 -13.91
C LEU A 329 2.77 -21.03 -14.65
N THR A 330 2.85 -20.05 -15.54
CA THR A 330 1.74 -19.67 -16.41
C THR A 330 2.19 -19.76 -17.87
N HIS A 331 1.32 -20.27 -18.69
CA HIS A 331 1.51 -20.33 -20.14
C HIS A 331 0.27 -19.81 -20.84
N ARG A 332 0.48 -19.04 -21.89
CA ARG A 332 -0.57 -18.57 -22.80
C ARG A 332 -0.02 -18.61 -24.23
N GLN A 333 -0.81 -19.15 -25.12
CA GLN A 333 -0.46 -19.24 -26.52
C GLN A 333 -1.71 -18.92 -27.38
N THR A 334 -1.55 -18.09 -28.37
CA THR A 334 -2.54 -17.89 -29.42
C THR A 334 -2.40 -19.07 -30.43
N PHE A 335 -3.52 -19.52 -30.96
CA PHE A 335 -3.55 -20.57 -31.99
C PHE A 335 -4.03 -20.03 -33.34
N THR A 336 -3.97 -18.71 -33.50
CA THR A 336 -4.41 -18.01 -34.71
C THR A 336 -3.61 -18.37 -35.94
N ASP A 337 -2.38 -18.84 -35.77
CA ASP A 337 -1.53 -19.32 -36.87
C ASP A 337 -1.93 -20.72 -37.38
N GLN A 338 -2.59 -21.50 -36.51
CA GLN A 338 -2.96 -22.89 -36.83
C GLN A 338 -4.47 -23.02 -37.13
N ILE A 339 -5.31 -22.26 -36.47
CA ILE A 339 -6.76 -22.35 -36.55
C ILE A 339 -7.35 -20.95 -36.79
N HIS A 340 -7.83 -20.74 -38.01
CA HIS A 340 -8.55 -19.53 -38.36
C HIS A 340 -10.03 -19.66 -37.99
N THR A 341 -10.38 -19.32 -36.75
CA THR A 341 -11.79 -19.29 -36.32
C THR A 341 -12.58 -18.25 -37.09
N ASP A 342 -13.92 -18.37 -37.16
CA ASP A 342 -14.76 -17.34 -37.79
C ASP A 342 -14.62 -15.98 -37.08
N PHE A 343 -14.38 -16.01 -35.78
CA PHE A 343 -14.09 -14.82 -35.00
C PHE A 343 -12.78 -14.14 -35.44
N TYR A 344 -11.70 -14.93 -35.58
CA TYR A 344 -10.43 -14.43 -36.13
C TYR A 344 -10.60 -13.81 -37.51
N ARG A 345 -11.28 -14.51 -38.42
CA ARG A 345 -11.53 -14.00 -39.80
C ARG A 345 -12.32 -12.71 -39.81
N LYS A 346 -13.33 -12.54 -38.93
CA LYS A 346 -14.10 -11.31 -38.81
C LYS A 346 -13.26 -10.17 -38.25
N ILE A 347 -12.49 -10.39 -37.21
CA ILE A 347 -11.58 -9.38 -36.65
C ILE A 347 -10.53 -8.97 -37.67
N HIS A 348 -9.87 -9.92 -38.29
CA HIS A 348 -8.85 -9.63 -39.31
C HIS A 348 -9.45 -8.80 -40.46
N ARG A 349 -10.64 -9.13 -40.94
CA ARG A 349 -11.36 -8.37 -41.94
C ARG A 349 -11.72 -6.96 -41.45
N PHE A 350 -12.17 -6.84 -40.23
CA PHE A 350 -12.51 -5.53 -39.63
C PHE A 350 -11.27 -4.65 -39.50
N LEU A 351 -10.17 -5.18 -39.02
CA LEU A 351 -8.91 -4.44 -38.88
C LEU A 351 -8.30 -4.07 -40.23
N SER A 352 -8.38 -4.94 -41.24
CA SER A 352 -7.88 -4.65 -42.60
C SER A 352 -8.79 -3.71 -43.39
N SER A 353 -10.07 -3.66 -43.11
CA SER A 353 -11.04 -2.79 -43.81
C SER A 353 -11.33 -1.46 -43.13
N GLY A 354 -11.11 -1.35 -41.80
CA GLY A 354 -11.52 -0.20 -40.99
C GLY A 354 -10.39 0.79 -40.66
N SER A 355 -9.19 0.40 -40.82
CA SER A 355 -8.06 1.28 -40.61
C SER A 355 -7.83 2.13 -41.82
N GLY A 356 -8.34 3.24 -42.09
CA GLY A 356 -7.91 4.16 -43.16
C GLY A 356 -6.39 4.39 -43.26
N LEU A 357 -5.60 3.48 -42.80
CA LEU A 357 -4.28 3.12 -43.18
C LEU A 357 -4.38 2.53 -44.58
N ASN A 358 -4.21 3.39 -45.61
CA ASN A 358 -3.50 2.96 -46.79
C ASN A 358 -2.16 2.39 -46.30
N VAL A 359 -2.20 1.17 -45.79
CA VAL A 359 -1.03 0.31 -45.78
C VAL A 359 -0.80 0.06 -47.25
N GLY A 360 0.06 0.88 -47.84
CA GLY A 360 0.52 0.64 -49.18
C GLY A 360 0.89 -0.84 -49.20
N GLU A 361 0.28 -1.55 -50.05
CA GLU A 361 0.41 -2.92 -50.54
C GLU A 361 1.53 -3.84 -50.02
N SER A 362 1.82 -3.83 -48.73
CA SER A 362 2.70 -4.81 -48.13
C SER A 362 2.06 -5.38 -46.84
N VAL A 363 0.99 -6.16 -47.04
CA VAL A 363 0.61 -7.15 -46.03
C VAL A 363 1.65 -8.27 -46.10
N VAL A 364 2.66 -8.20 -45.28
CA VAL A 364 3.53 -9.35 -45.04
C VAL A 364 2.70 -10.38 -44.28
N LEU A 365 2.02 -11.24 -45.00
CA LEU A 365 1.51 -12.50 -44.46
C LEU A 365 2.76 -13.34 -44.16
N ILE A 366 3.23 -13.29 -42.92
CA ILE A 366 4.18 -14.28 -42.43
C ILE A 366 3.40 -15.59 -42.25
N ASP A 367 3.21 -16.28 -43.36
CA ASP A 367 2.99 -17.71 -43.34
C ASP A 367 4.36 -18.34 -43.11
N SER A 368 4.47 -19.23 -42.13
CA SER A 368 5.72 -19.91 -41.75
C SER A 368 6.35 -20.74 -42.88
N THR A 369 5.78 -20.76 -44.07
CA THR A 369 6.25 -21.55 -45.23
C THR A 369 6.56 -20.74 -46.49
N THR A 370 6.17 -19.44 -46.57
CA THR A 370 6.46 -18.72 -47.83
C THR A 370 6.59 -17.20 -47.59
N THR A 371 7.79 -16.68 -47.64
CA THR A 371 8.04 -15.23 -47.71
C THR A 371 7.84 -14.77 -49.17
N GLN A 372 6.68 -14.23 -49.47
CA GLN A 372 6.49 -13.50 -50.74
C GLN A 372 6.39 -12.01 -50.42
N THR A 373 7.38 -11.26 -50.87
CA THR A 373 7.39 -9.80 -50.87
C THR A 373 6.67 -9.34 -52.12
N TYR A 374 5.54 -8.65 -52.00
CA TYR A 374 4.92 -7.92 -53.10
C TYR A 374 5.27 -6.44 -52.94
N SER A 375 5.92 -5.89 -53.99
CA SER A 375 6.20 -4.47 -54.15
C SER A 375 5.03 -3.72 -54.76
#